data_4b952b15e8afe9667486fe0da4521ccb
#
_entry.id   4b952b15e8afe9667486fe0da4521ccb
#
_cell.length_a   1.000
_cell.length_b   1.000
_cell.length_c   1.000
_cell.angle_alpha   90.00
_cell.angle_beta   90.00
_cell.angle_gamma   90.00
#
_symmetry.space_group_name_H-M   'P 1'
#
loop_
_entity.id
_entity.type
_entity.pdbx_description
1 polymer ?
#
loop_
_entity_poly.entity_id
_entity_poly.type
_entity_poly.pdbx_seq_one_letter_code
_entity_poly.pdbx_strand_id
1 'polypeptide(L)'
;MIKAFKFFMLVSVMSFYACGSDSIEGGAASASIAVEASANEVGYGEGVTFTLQNVTESDIASVCWDFGDGETSDAFAPSHAYRIPDDYTVVASVTLSTGEVKEYKTLVKVFAEEINSTVRLSIPESLADRHYQVCAHRGYWKEAPENSVSAIEKAIQNGIDFIEIDVRMTEDNELVLMHNATIDETTNGTGKVSDLTFEEIKSYYLYFDGRQTMEHVPSLAEALMAARGKIYVDIDMKISDYRSVYNIVKQCGMLSQCMFTVYELQDASNLLNIDKTVNVFPVVYTMDDLDGFMSLVDKLAIVQFNSEAWKNDILEKAYSNGIAGFMNVYVNDDDTPYTDNYQKVNRFVSLGGTVAQTDFPVELKIYLDNLKRD
;
A
#
# COMPACT_ATOMS: atom_id res chain seq x y z
N MET A 1 31.27 23.37 -14.82
CA MET A 1 30.50 23.56 -16.05
C MET A 1 29.34 22.58 -16.00
N ILE A 2 28.20 23.07 -15.52
CA ILE A 2 26.99 22.27 -15.31
C ILE A 2 26.17 22.39 -16.58
N LYS A 3 25.96 21.27 -17.30
CA LYS A 3 25.06 21.22 -18.47
C LYS A 3 23.64 20.95 -17.97
N ALA A 4 22.80 21.95 -18.08
CA ALA A 4 21.37 21.80 -17.90
C ALA A 4 20.78 20.98 -19.06
N PHE A 5 20.17 19.83 -18.77
CA PHE A 5 19.34 19.06 -19.69
C PHE A 5 17.92 19.66 -19.64
N LYS A 6 17.52 20.29 -20.75
CA LYS A 6 16.13 20.66 -20.98
C LYS A 6 15.39 19.42 -21.50
N PHE A 7 14.46 18.90 -20.72
CA PHE A 7 13.50 17.88 -21.15
C PHE A 7 12.43 18.58 -21.99
N PHE A 8 12.36 18.22 -23.25
CA PHE A 8 11.27 18.63 -24.14
C PHE A 8 10.16 17.58 -24.01
N MET A 9 9.05 17.96 -23.42
CA MET A 9 7.85 17.15 -23.33
C MET A 9 7.12 17.19 -24.67
N LEU A 10 7.09 16.07 -25.38
CA LEU A 10 6.36 15.93 -26.62
C LEU A 10 4.91 15.53 -26.28
N VAL A 11 3.99 16.50 -26.33
CA VAL A 11 2.56 16.24 -26.19
C VAL A 11 2.08 15.57 -27.49
N SER A 12 1.77 14.28 -27.43
CA SER A 12 1.13 13.56 -28.52
C SER A 12 -0.38 13.64 -28.35
N VAL A 13 -1.00 14.52 -29.13
CA VAL A 13 -2.46 14.56 -29.29
C VAL A 13 -2.86 13.38 -30.19
N MET A 14 -3.46 12.35 -29.63
CA MET A 14 -4.12 11.30 -30.43
C MET A 14 -5.53 11.74 -30.78
N SER A 15 -5.70 12.22 -32.00
CA SER A 15 -7.02 12.46 -32.61
C SER A 15 -7.59 11.13 -33.12
N PHE A 16 -8.68 10.68 -32.54
CA PHE A 16 -9.47 9.59 -33.13
C PHE A 16 -10.27 10.11 -34.32
N TYR A 17 -9.91 9.68 -35.51
CA TYR A 17 -10.74 9.84 -36.72
C TYR A 17 -11.70 8.66 -36.80
N ALA A 18 -12.98 8.93 -36.67
CA ALA A 18 -14.04 8.03 -37.09
C ALA A 18 -14.37 8.37 -38.56
N CYS A 19 -14.18 7.40 -39.47
CA CYS A 19 -14.56 7.51 -40.88
C CYS A 19 -16.01 7.04 -41.03
N GLY A 20 -16.92 7.94 -41.42
CA GLY A 20 -18.28 7.64 -41.86
C GLY A 20 -18.72 8.76 -42.81
N SER A 21 -18.72 8.48 -44.12
CA SER A 21 -19.24 9.35 -45.17
C SER A 21 -20.76 9.32 -45.17
N ASP A 22 -21.39 10.45 -44.87
CA ASP A 22 -22.63 10.85 -45.58
C ASP A 22 -22.80 12.37 -45.46
N SER A 23 -22.92 12.98 -46.61
CA SER A 23 -23.15 14.40 -46.82
C SER A 23 -24.56 14.79 -46.47
N ILE A 24 -24.74 15.67 -45.45
CA ILE A 24 -25.93 16.52 -45.28
C ILE A 24 -25.51 17.87 -44.67
N GLU A 25 -26.05 18.91 -45.26
CA GLU A 25 -26.02 20.34 -45.08
C GLU A 25 -25.65 20.93 -43.68
N GLY A 26 -24.94 22.06 -43.77
CA GLY A 26 -24.38 22.87 -42.69
C GLY A 26 -25.39 23.28 -41.60
N GLY A 27 -25.21 22.65 -40.47
CA GLY A 27 -25.42 23.15 -39.14
C GLY A 27 -24.14 22.89 -38.41
N ALA A 28 -23.51 23.92 -37.84
CA ALA A 28 -22.40 23.70 -36.94
C ALA A 28 -22.91 22.82 -35.80
N ALA A 29 -22.48 21.57 -35.74
CA ALA A 29 -22.75 20.71 -34.60
C ALA A 29 -22.14 21.42 -33.38
N SER A 30 -22.97 21.89 -32.46
CA SER A 30 -22.49 22.46 -31.20
C SER A 30 -21.67 21.34 -30.53
N ALA A 31 -20.38 21.58 -30.33
CA ALA A 31 -19.53 20.62 -29.66
C ALA A 31 -20.15 20.30 -28.30
N SER A 32 -20.23 19.00 -27.96
CA SER A 32 -20.77 18.57 -26.68
C SER A 32 -19.90 19.11 -25.53
N ILE A 33 -20.52 19.45 -24.41
CA ILE A 33 -19.81 19.78 -23.19
C ILE A 33 -18.88 18.61 -22.83
N ALA A 34 -17.68 18.92 -22.41
CA ALA A 34 -16.69 17.95 -21.93
C ALA A 34 -15.95 18.49 -20.71
N VAL A 35 -15.46 17.58 -19.88
CA VAL A 35 -14.55 17.90 -18.77
C VAL A 35 -13.11 17.77 -19.26
N GLU A 36 -12.30 18.76 -18.94
CA GLU A 36 -10.86 18.73 -19.15
C GLU A 36 -10.15 18.94 -17.82
N ALA A 37 -9.18 18.07 -17.53
CA ALA A 37 -8.22 18.24 -16.44
C ALA A 37 -6.93 18.84 -17.00
N SER A 38 -6.28 19.75 -16.25
CA SER A 38 -4.99 20.33 -16.64
C SER A 38 -3.87 19.29 -16.79
N ALA A 39 -4.02 18.14 -16.11
CA ALA A 39 -3.20 16.95 -16.25
C ALA A 39 -4.03 15.69 -15.90
N ASN A 40 -3.83 14.61 -16.64
CA ASN A 40 -4.46 13.32 -16.36
C ASN A 40 -3.56 12.37 -15.54
N GLU A 41 -2.28 12.71 -15.40
CA GLU A 41 -1.33 12.06 -14.49
C GLU A 41 -0.63 13.14 -13.69
N VAL A 42 -0.59 13.02 -12.36
CA VAL A 42 -0.12 14.08 -11.45
C VAL A 42 0.48 13.45 -10.18
N GLY A 43 1.49 14.12 -9.61
CA GLY A 43 2.04 13.77 -8.32
C GLY A 43 1.05 14.03 -7.19
N TYR A 44 1.02 13.19 -6.17
CA TYR A 44 0.18 13.41 -5.00
C TYR A 44 0.51 14.77 -4.35
N GLY A 45 -0.51 15.50 -3.93
CA GLY A 45 -0.39 16.86 -3.39
C GLY A 45 -0.21 17.97 -4.44
N GLU A 46 -0.06 17.61 -5.72
CA GLU A 46 -0.03 18.59 -6.81
C GLU A 46 -1.45 19.00 -7.23
N GLY A 47 -1.63 20.27 -7.55
CA GLY A 47 -2.93 20.81 -7.94
C GLY A 47 -3.30 20.51 -9.39
N VAL A 48 -4.50 19.95 -9.60
CA VAL A 48 -5.14 19.77 -10.91
C VAL A 48 -6.28 20.76 -11.06
N THR A 49 -6.32 21.51 -12.14
CA THR A 49 -7.44 22.40 -12.46
C THR A 49 -8.40 21.70 -13.43
N PHE A 50 -9.68 21.78 -13.15
CA PHE A 50 -10.74 21.20 -13.97
C PHE A 50 -11.54 22.30 -14.65
N THR A 51 -11.86 22.10 -15.92
CA THR A 51 -12.63 23.04 -16.73
C THR A 51 -13.71 22.32 -17.53
N LEU A 52 -14.82 23.04 -17.78
CA LEU A 52 -15.84 22.61 -18.73
C LEU A 52 -15.53 23.22 -20.10
N GLN A 53 -15.45 22.36 -21.11
CA GLN A 53 -15.24 22.77 -22.50
C GLN A 53 -16.57 22.95 -23.23
N ASN A 54 -16.61 23.84 -24.23
CA ASN A 54 -17.78 24.12 -25.10
C ASN A 54 -19.02 24.62 -24.35
N VAL A 55 -18.82 25.25 -23.19
CA VAL A 55 -19.87 25.89 -22.38
C VAL A 55 -19.27 27.07 -21.63
N THR A 56 -20.07 28.11 -21.42
CA THR A 56 -19.68 29.27 -20.61
C THR A 56 -20.45 29.29 -19.29
N GLU A 57 -19.95 30.05 -18.31
CA GLU A 57 -20.60 30.15 -17.01
C GLU A 57 -22.05 30.69 -17.12
N SER A 58 -22.35 31.50 -18.15
CA SER A 58 -23.70 32.00 -18.40
C SER A 58 -24.66 30.96 -18.97
N ASP A 59 -24.18 29.85 -19.51
CA ASP A 59 -24.99 28.77 -20.11
C ASP A 59 -25.48 27.77 -19.07
N ILE A 60 -24.89 27.77 -17.88
CA ILE A 60 -25.23 26.86 -16.79
C ILE A 60 -25.86 27.59 -15.61
N ALA A 61 -26.76 26.90 -14.91
CA ALA A 61 -27.33 27.37 -13.65
C ALA A 61 -26.43 27.05 -12.45
N SER A 62 -25.78 25.87 -12.47
CA SER A 62 -24.82 25.44 -11.46
C SER A 62 -23.96 24.28 -11.96
N VAL A 63 -22.83 24.06 -11.29
CA VAL A 63 -22.00 22.88 -11.43
C VAL A 63 -21.66 22.36 -10.03
N CYS A 64 -21.60 21.03 -9.88
CA CYS A 64 -21.06 20.37 -8.70
C CYS A 64 -20.02 19.37 -9.18
N TRP A 65 -18.81 19.50 -8.69
CA TRP A 65 -17.70 18.60 -8.94
C TRP A 65 -17.60 17.61 -7.78
N ASP A 66 -17.50 16.34 -8.10
CA ASP A 66 -17.07 15.27 -7.21
C ASP A 66 -15.69 14.80 -7.71
N PHE A 67 -14.66 14.93 -6.88
CA PHE A 67 -13.29 14.58 -7.27
C PHE A 67 -12.99 13.08 -7.13
N GLY A 68 -13.92 12.31 -6.57
CA GLY A 68 -13.79 10.86 -6.39
C GLY A 68 -13.01 10.46 -5.13
N ASP A 69 -12.60 11.41 -4.30
CA ASP A 69 -11.92 11.21 -3.01
C ASP A 69 -12.77 11.65 -1.81
N GLY A 70 -14.07 11.91 -2.06
CA GLY A 70 -15.02 12.42 -1.07
C GLY A 70 -15.04 13.94 -0.93
N GLU A 71 -14.13 14.66 -1.61
CA GLU A 71 -14.15 16.13 -1.68
C GLU A 71 -14.95 16.61 -2.90
N THR A 72 -15.60 17.76 -2.76
CA THR A 72 -16.48 18.34 -3.79
C THR A 72 -16.24 19.84 -3.95
N SER A 73 -16.68 20.42 -5.09
CA SER A 73 -16.61 21.87 -5.33
C SER A 73 -17.81 22.33 -6.20
N ASP A 74 -18.28 23.55 -5.97
CA ASP A 74 -19.28 24.24 -6.79
C ASP A 74 -18.68 25.35 -7.67
N ALA A 75 -17.36 25.53 -7.67
CA ALA A 75 -16.68 26.49 -8.51
C ALA A 75 -16.78 26.11 -9.99
N PHE A 76 -16.89 27.11 -10.89
CA PHE A 76 -16.97 26.85 -12.34
C PHE A 76 -15.70 26.17 -12.89
N ALA A 77 -14.54 26.52 -12.36
CA ALA A 77 -13.25 25.94 -12.72
C ALA A 77 -12.40 25.71 -11.44
N PRO A 78 -12.65 24.63 -10.69
CA PRO A 78 -11.96 24.33 -9.45
C PRO A 78 -10.53 23.84 -9.69
N SER A 79 -9.70 24.00 -8.65
CA SER A 79 -8.44 23.29 -8.53
C SER A 79 -8.52 22.35 -7.31
N HIS A 80 -8.04 21.11 -7.47
CA HIS A 80 -8.03 20.11 -6.43
C HIS A 80 -6.66 19.44 -6.33
N ALA A 81 -6.27 18.95 -5.15
CA ALA A 81 -5.00 18.26 -4.91
C ALA A 81 -5.27 16.99 -4.09
N TYR A 82 -5.02 15.85 -4.69
CA TYR A 82 -5.24 14.54 -4.07
C TYR A 82 -4.16 14.22 -3.05
N ARG A 83 -4.56 13.61 -1.94
CA ARG A 83 -3.66 13.27 -0.82
C ARG A 83 -3.20 11.82 -0.84
N ILE A 84 -3.89 10.96 -1.55
CA ILE A 84 -3.59 9.54 -1.67
C ILE A 84 -3.37 9.22 -3.16
N PRO A 85 -2.32 8.48 -3.53
CA PRO A 85 -2.14 7.97 -4.88
C PRO A 85 -3.24 6.95 -5.22
N ASP A 86 -4.00 7.24 -6.29
CA ASP A 86 -5.07 6.38 -6.79
C ASP A 86 -5.50 6.85 -8.20
N ASP A 87 -6.38 6.09 -8.84
CA ASP A 87 -7.02 6.42 -10.11
C ASP A 87 -8.42 6.99 -9.84
N TYR A 88 -8.55 8.31 -9.85
CA TYR A 88 -9.79 9.02 -9.49
C TYR A 88 -10.68 9.29 -10.69
N THR A 89 -11.96 8.92 -10.59
CA THR A 89 -12.99 9.33 -11.55
C THR A 89 -13.61 10.63 -11.08
N VAL A 90 -13.31 11.73 -11.75
CA VAL A 90 -13.87 13.04 -11.46
C VAL A 90 -15.18 13.22 -12.22
N VAL A 91 -16.24 13.62 -11.53
CA VAL A 91 -17.59 13.81 -12.08
C VAL A 91 -18.00 15.27 -11.95
N ALA A 92 -18.36 15.90 -13.07
CA ALA A 92 -19.01 17.21 -13.09
C ALA A 92 -20.52 17.05 -13.36
N SER A 93 -21.34 17.29 -12.35
CA SER A 93 -22.81 17.38 -12.47
C SER A 93 -23.19 18.80 -12.84
N VAL A 94 -23.55 19.05 -14.12
CA VAL A 94 -23.84 20.35 -14.68
C VAL A 94 -25.37 20.55 -14.82
N THR A 95 -25.91 21.55 -14.17
CA THR A 95 -27.30 21.99 -14.39
C THR A 95 -27.31 23.11 -15.42
N LEU A 96 -27.88 22.85 -16.59
CA LEU A 96 -28.01 23.85 -17.64
C LEU A 96 -29.04 24.92 -17.28
N SER A 97 -28.97 26.10 -17.89
CA SER A 97 -29.97 27.18 -17.71
C SER A 97 -31.41 26.77 -18.07
N THR A 98 -31.55 25.67 -18.84
CA THR A 98 -32.84 25.04 -19.15
C THR A 98 -33.43 24.21 -18.00
N GLY A 99 -32.63 23.94 -16.95
CA GLY A 99 -32.96 23.04 -15.85
C GLY A 99 -32.60 21.57 -16.10
N GLU A 100 -32.03 21.23 -17.25
CA GLU A 100 -31.53 19.89 -17.54
C GLU A 100 -30.24 19.62 -16.77
N VAL A 101 -30.08 18.45 -16.12
CA VAL A 101 -28.88 18.01 -15.41
C VAL A 101 -28.14 16.97 -16.24
N LYS A 102 -26.84 17.16 -16.41
CA LYS A 102 -25.96 16.24 -17.13
C LYS A 102 -24.67 15.99 -16.34
N GLU A 103 -24.18 14.76 -16.40
CA GLU A 103 -22.88 14.36 -15.83
C GLU A 103 -21.83 14.19 -16.92
N TYR A 104 -20.65 14.71 -16.62
CA TYR A 104 -19.45 14.57 -17.44
C TYR A 104 -18.32 14.04 -16.58
N LYS A 105 -17.49 13.14 -17.14
CA LYS A 105 -16.46 12.44 -16.36
C LYS A 105 -15.09 12.56 -17.01
N THR A 106 -14.07 12.61 -16.17
CA THR A 106 -12.68 12.46 -16.59
C THR A 106 -11.94 11.60 -15.56
N LEU A 107 -10.80 11.02 -15.96
CA LEU A 107 -9.95 10.21 -15.09
C LEU A 107 -8.69 11.02 -14.76
N VAL A 108 -8.31 11.02 -13.49
CA VAL A 108 -7.02 11.56 -13.03
C VAL A 108 -6.29 10.45 -12.28
N LYS A 109 -5.08 10.14 -12.75
CA LYS A 109 -4.19 9.19 -12.11
C LYS A 109 -3.21 9.93 -11.21
N VAL A 110 -3.23 9.60 -9.93
CA VAL A 110 -2.36 10.20 -8.92
C VAL A 110 -1.31 9.18 -8.51
N PHE A 111 -0.05 9.59 -8.47
CA PHE A 111 1.07 8.73 -8.08
C PHE A 111 2.04 9.45 -7.15
N ALA A 112 2.83 8.70 -6.41
CA ALA A 112 3.99 9.21 -5.68
C ALA A 112 5.27 8.70 -6.37
N GLU A 113 6.29 9.55 -6.47
CA GLU A 113 7.59 9.12 -6.97
C GLU A 113 8.22 8.09 -6.02
N GLU A 114 8.98 7.13 -6.57
CA GLU A 114 9.71 6.17 -5.75
C GLU A 114 10.63 6.91 -4.75
N ILE A 115 10.65 6.43 -3.51
CA ILE A 115 11.45 7.05 -2.46
C ILE A 115 12.92 6.94 -2.81
N ASN A 116 13.58 8.07 -2.85
CA ASN A 116 14.96 8.19 -3.23
C ASN A 116 15.90 7.63 -2.13
N SER A 117 16.95 6.93 -2.52
CA SER A 117 17.96 6.30 -1.64
C SER A 117 18.66 7.23 -0.64
N THR A 118 18.47 8.55 -0.74
CA THR A 118 18.99 9.52 0.24
C THR A 118 18.41 9.35 1.65
N VAL A 119 17.30 8.63 1.79
CA VAL A 119 16.61 8.38 3.09
C VAL A 119 16.89 6.97 3.62
N ARG A 120 17.71 6.15 2.95
CA ARG A 120 18.04 4.76 3.34
C ARG A 120 16.81 3.88 3.65
N LEU A 121 15.81 3.92 2.81
CA LEU A 121 14.61 3.11 2.95
C LEU A 121 14.57 1.97 1.93
N SER A 122 15.69 1.28 1.74
CA SER A 122 15.78 0.04 1.00
C SER A 122 15.93 -1.13 1.98
N ILE A 123 15.07 -2.13 1.88
CA ILE A 123 15.12 -3.32 2.74
C ILE A 123 16.52 -3.98 2.71
N PRO A 124 17.15 -4.23 1.53
CA PRO A 124 18.49 -4.79 1.50
C PRO A 124 19.56 -3.94 2.23
N GLU A 125 19.46 -2.63 2.17
CA GLU A 125 20.40 -1.74 2.87
C GLU A 125 20.17 -1.76 4.38
N SER A 126 18.91 -1.78 4.82
CA SER A 126 18.55 -1.92 6.23
C SER A 126 19.09 -3.21 6.83
N LEU A 127 18.97 -4.33 6.12
CA LEU A 127 19.45 -5.64 6.59
C LEU A 127 20.99 -5.72 6.69
N ALA A 128 21.73 -4.90 5.96
CA ALA A 128 23.19 -4.87 5.98
C ALA A 128 23.75 -4.30 7.28
N ASP A 129 23.00 -3.53 8.05
CA ASP A 129 23.45 -2.86 9.29
C ASP A 129 23.71 -3.83 10.46
N ARG A 130 23.38 -5.12 10.32
CA ARG A 130 23.59 -6.20 11.33
C ARG A 130 23.07 -5.90 12.73
N HIS A 131 22.13 -4.99 12.88
CA HIS A 131 21.39 -4.76 14.11
C HIS A 131 20.15 -5.64 14.16
N TYR A 132 19.76 -6.07 15.36
CA TYR A 132 18.44 -6.69 15.52
C TYR A 132 17.37 -5.66 15.19
N GLN A 133 16.43 -6.05 14.34
CA GLN A 133 15.31 -5.23 13.92
C GLN A 133 14.01 -5.85 14.41
N VAL A 134 13.02 -5.01 14.64
CA VAL A 134 11.72 -5.43 15.15
C VAL A 134 10.64 -5.16 14.12
N CYS A 135 9.80 -6.16 13.86
CA CYS A 135 8.58 -6.03 13.08
C CYS A 135 7.35 -6.05 14.00
N ALA A 136 6.53 -5.03 13.93
CA ALA A 136 5.25 -4.98 14.63
C ALA A 136 4.18 -5.71 13.80
N HIS A 137 3.68 -6.86 14.29
CA HIS A 137 2.62 -7.66 13.70
C HIS A 137 1.32 -6.87 13.65
N ARG A 138 0.72 -6.68 12.47
CA ARG A 138 -0.47 -5.85 12.21
C ARG A 138 -0.34 -4.39 12.68
N GLY A 139 0.90 -3.83 12.63
CA GLY A 139 1.24 -2.57 13.27
C GLY A 139 1.37 -2.70 14.80
N TYR A 140 1.47 -1.59 15.55
CA TYR A 140 1.52 -1.66 17.03
C TYR A 140 0.10 -1.72 17.63
N TRP A 141 -0.56 -2.84 17.41
CA TRP A 141 -1.97 -3.06 17.74
C TRP A 141 -2.27 -3.15 19.25
N LYS A 142 -1.26 -3.25 20.12
CA LYS A 142 -1.46 -3.13 21.57
C LYS A 142 -1.78 -1.69 22.01
N GLU A 143 -1.54 -0.71 21.13
CA GLU A 143 -1.79 0.72 21.42
C GLU A 143 -2.82 1.36 20.45
N ALA A 144 -3.34 0.58 19.48
CA ALA A 144 -4.29 1.03 18.47
C ALA A 144 -5.03 -0.16 17.83
N PRO A 145 -6.10 0.02 17.04
CA PRO A 145 -6.72 -1.08 16.31
C PRO A 145 -5.71 -1.78 15.38
N GLU A 146 -5.76 -3.11 15.31
CA GLU A 146 -4.92 -3.86 14.39
C GLU A 146 -5.18 -3.47 12.93
N ASN A 147 -4.17 -3.54 12.07
CA ASN A 147 -4.29 -3.22 10.65
C ASN A 147 -4.92 -1.82 10.40
N SER A 148 -4.56 -0.84 11.24
CA SER A 148 -5.05 0.54 11.13
C SER A 148 -3.92 1.53 10.86
N VAL A 149 -4.27 2.71 10.35
CA VAL A 149 -3.31 3.81 10.19
C VAL A 149 -2.68 4.21 11.52
N SER A 150 -3.48 4.24 12.60
CA SER A 150 -2.96 4.59 13.93
C SER A 150 -1.99 3.54 14.49
N ALA A 151 -2.19 2.23 14.22
CA ALA A 151 -1.23 1.20 14.61
C ALA A 151 0.11 1.35 13.87
N ILE A 152 0.07 1.75 12.60
CA ILE A 152 1.26 2.09 11.81
C ILE A 152 1.97 3.31 12.42
N GLU A 153 1.23 4.38 12.71
CA GLU A 153 1.78 5.59 13.31
C GLU A 153 2.37 5.35 14.69
N LYS A 154 1.74 4.49 15.51
CA LYS A 154 2.27 4.07 16.80
C LYS A 154 3.59 3.31 16.67
N ALA A 155 3.72 2.41 15.70
CA ALA A 155 4.97 1.72 15.42
C ALA A 155 6.08 2.73 15.03
N ILE A 156 5.77 3.68 14.15
CA ILE A 156 6.69 4.75 13.74
C ILE A 156 7.11 5.62 14.93
N GLN A 157 6.16 6.09 15.75
CA GLN A 157 6.42 6.93 16.91
C GLN A 157 7.35 6.25 17.94
N ASN A 158 7.30 4.93 18.03
CA ASN A 158 8.14 4.13 18.92
C ASN A 158 9.44 3.64 18.26
N GLY A 159 9.75 4.12 17.04
CA GLY A 159 11.00 3.80 16.34
C GLY A 159 11.13 2.31 15.98
N ILE A 160 10.02 1.65 15.69
CA ILE A 160 10.00 0.26 15.20
C ILE A 160 10.48 0.25 13.75
N ASP A 161 11.19 -0.82 13.36
CA ASP A 161 11.87 -0.90 12.06
C ASP A 161 10.94 -1.35 10.95
N PHE A 162 10.07 -2.33 11.22
CA PHE A 162 9.12 -2.94 10.29
C PHE A 162 7.72 -2.97 10.87
N ILE A 163 6.74 -2.90 10.01
CA ILE A 163 5.36 -3.35 10.28
C ILE A 163 5.01 -4.49 9.35
N GLU A 164 4.20 -5.40 9.81
CA GLU A 164 3.46 -6.34 8.97
C GLU A 164 2.02 -5.88 8.86
N ILE A 165 1.42 -6.04 7.69
CA ILE A 165 0.03 -5.71 7.38
C ILE A 165 -0.61 -6.80 6.52
N ASP A 166 -1.89 -7.09 6.80
CA ASP A 166 -2.67 -8.08 6.07
C ASP A 166 -3.52 -7.41 4.99
N VAL A 167 -3.43 -7.88 3.74
CA VAL A 167 -4.15 -7.28 2.61
C VAL A 167 -5.23 -8.19 2.08
N ARG A 168 -6.48 -7.67 1.97
CA ARG A 168 -7.64 -8.32 1.33
C ARG A 168 -8.24 -7.43 0.27
N MET A 169 -9.13 -8.02 -0.53
CA MET A 169 -9.85 -7.34 -1.61
C MET A 169 -11.35 -7.35 -1.34
N THR A 170 -11.99 -6.21 -1.56
CA THR A 170 -13.43 -5.97 -1.46
C THR A 170 -14.17 -6.48 -2.71
N GLU A 171 -15.52 -6.43 -2.71
CA GLU A 171 -16.37 -6.79 -3.86
C GLU A 171 -16.06 -5.92 -5.10
N ASP A 172 -15.82 -4.63 -4.88
CA ASP A 172 -15.48 -3.63 -5.92
C ASP A 172 -13.99 -3.54 -6.25
N ASN A 173 -13.19 -4.54 -5.81
CA ASN A 173 -11.76 -4.72 -6.05
C ASN A 173 -10.84 -3.69 -5.38
N GLU A 174 -11.29 -2.99 -4.36
CA GLU A 174 -10.41 -2.18 -3.53
C GLU A 174 -9.58 -3.05 -2.58
N LEU A 175 -8.32 -2.64 -2.34
CA LEU A 175 -7.42 -3.32 -1.41
C LEU A 175 -7.49 -2.67 -0.04
N VAL A 176 -7.84 -3.47 0.97
CA VAL A 176 -8.03 -3.02 2.36
C VAL A 176 -7.16 -3.81 3.33
N LEU A 177 -6.87 -3.22 4.50
CA LEU A 177 -6.17 -3.93 5.56
C LEU A 177 -7.16 -4.71 6.43
N MET A 178 -7.05 -6.05 6.41
CA MET A 178 -7.85 -6.94 7.24
C MET A 178 -7.22 -8.32 7.33
N HIS A 179 -7.00 -8.81 8.55
CA HIS A 179 -6.48 -10.17 8.74
C HIS A 179 -7.54 -11.24 8.42
N ASN A 180 -8.72 -11.14 9.03
CA ASN A 180 -9.77 -12.15 8.88
C ASN A 180 -10.51 -12.00 7.55
N ALA A 181 -11.12 -13.09 7.08
CA ALA A 181 -11.96 -13.04 5.88
C ALA A 181 -13.26 -12.25 6.09
N THR A 182 -13.63 -11.99 7.35
CA THR A 182 -14.80 -11.23 7.77
C THR A 182 -14.39 -10.03 8.63
N ILE A 183 -15.25 -8.99 8.68
CA ILE A 183 -15.01 -7.78 9.45
C ILE A 183 -15.54 -7.87 10.90
N ASP A 184 -16.15 -8.99 11.28
CA ASP A 184 -16.98 -9.13 12.50
C ASP A 184 -16.18 -8.97 13.80
N GLU A 185 -14.92 -9.38 13.83
CA GLU A 185 -14.12 -9.36 15.07
C GLU A 185 -13.46 -8.00 15.33
N THR A 186 -13.14 -7.29 14.27
CA THR A 186 -12.33 -6.06 14.35
C THR A 186 -13.12 -4.79 14.10
N THR A 187 -14.40 -4.90 13.70
CA THR A 187 -15.28 -3.75 13.44
C THR A 187 -16.65 -3.91 14.10
N ASN A 188 -17.44 -2.83 14.09
CA ASN A 188 -18.85 -2.86 14.48
C ASN A 188 -19.79 -3.34 13.36
N GLY A 189 -19.24 -3.77 12.20
CA GLY A 189 -19.96 -4.38 11.09
C GLY A 189 -19.94 -5.89 11.12
N THR A 190 -20.57 -6.51 10.12
CA THR A 190 -20.56 -7.97 9.90
C THR A 190 -20.51 -8.28 8.41
N GLY A 191 -19.88 -9.38 8.04
CA GLY A 191 -19.84 -9.85 6.66
C GLY A 191 -18.41 -10.15 6.18
N LYS A 192 -18.34 -10.78 5.02
CA LYS A 192 -17.03 -11.06 4.40
C LYS A 192 -16.54 -9.81 3.68
N VAL A 193 -15.24 -9.58 3.75
CA VAL A 193 -14.58 -8.49 3.01
C VAL A 193 -14.88 -8.58 1.51
N SER A 194 -14.85 -9.79 0.93
CA SER A 194 -15.12 -10.03 -0.50
C SER A 194 -16.56 -9.80 -0.95
N ASP A 195 -17.50 -9.68 -0.02
CA ASP A 195 -18.92 -9.57 -0.29
C ASP A 195 -19.44 -8.14 0.00
N LEU A 196 -18.54 -7.22 0.37
CA LEU A 196 -18.82 -5.82 0.71
C LEU A 196 -17.98 -4.90 -0.18
N THR A 197 -18.56 -3.76 -0.59
CA THR A 197 -17.81 -2.69 -1.25
C THR A 197 -16.92 -1.94 -0.26
N PHE A 198 -15.93 -1.20 -0.76
CA PHE A 198 -15.07 -0.39 0.09
C PHE A 198 -15.86 0.66 0.88
N GLU A 199 -16.81 1.33 0.24
CA GLU A 199 -17.69 2.31 0.91
C GLU A 199 -18.51 1.68 2.05
N GLU A 200 -19.02 0.46 1.87
CA GLU A 200 -19.71 -0.27 2.92
C GLU A 200 -18.77 -0.58 4.09
N ILE A 201 -17.56 -1.11 3.80
CA ILE A 201 -16.55 -1.40 4.83
C ILE A 201 -16.15 -0.12 5.55
N LYS A 202 -15.90 0.96 4.83
CA LYS A 202 -15.50 2.26 5.38
C LYS A 202 -16.61 2.93 6.22
N SER A 203 -17.86 2.48 6.10
CA SER A 203 -18.96 2.94 6.96
C SER A 203 -18.86 2.39 8.39
N TYR A 204 -18.11 1.30 8.63
CA TYR A 204 -17.92 0.68 9.93
C TYR A 204 -16.68 1.21 10.63
N TYR A 205 -16.73 1.18 11.98
CA TYR A 205 -15.64 1.63 12.84
C TYR A 205 -14.86 0.45 13.39
N LEU A 206 -13.56 0.60 13.46
CA LEU A 206 -12.66 -0.38 14.06
C LEU A 206 -12.86 -0.46 15.59
N TYR A 207 -12.66 -1.66 16.15
CA TYR A 207 -12.58 -1.87 17.57
C TYR A 207 -11.14 -1.81 18.06
N PHE A 208 -10.98 -1.24 19.27
CA PHE A 208 -9.75 -1.32 20.05
C PHE A 208 -10.09 -1.63 21.50
N ASP A 209 -9.46 -2.66 22.08
CA ASP A 209 -9.72 -3.14 23.44
C ASP A 209 -11.23 -3.35 23.73
N GLY A 210 -11.92 -3.99 22.76
CA GLY A 210 -13.35 -4.26 22.83
C GLY A 210 -14.27 -3.03 22.75
N ARG A 211 -13.73 -1.86 22.39
CA ARG A 211 -14.47 -0.60 22.26
C ARG A 211 -14.41 -0.10 20.82
N GLN A 212 -15.53 0.44 20.34
CA GLN A 212 -15.58 1.13 19.07
C GLN A 212 -14.73 2.41 19.13
N THR A 213 -13.91 2.60 18.11
CA THR A 213 -13.13 3.83 17.88
C THR A 213 -13.85 4.76 16.92
N MET A 214 -13.16 5.80 16.46
CA MET A 214 -13.58 6.67 15.35
C MET A 214 -12.80 6.36 14.05
N GLU A 215 -12.01 5.28 14.04
CA GLU A 215 -11.22 4.87 12.89
C GLU A 215 -11.99 3.85 12.04
N HIS A 216 -11.74 3.90 10.74
CA HIS A 216 -12.30 2.99 9.75
C HIS A 216 -11.22 2.04 9.23
N VAL A 217 -11.64 0.96 8.58
CA VAL A 217 -10.71 0.08 7.86
C VAL A 217 -10.03 0.90 6.75
N PRO A 218 -8.69 1.00 6.75
CA PRO A 218 -7.99 1.76 5.73
C PRO A 218 -7.85 0.97 4.42
N SER A 219 -7.76 1.70 3.31
CA SER A 219 -7.23 1.13 2.07
C SER A 219 -5.74 0.83 2.20
N LEU A 220 -5.22 -0.06 1.33
CA LEU A 220 -3.78 -0.31 1.24
C LEU A 220 -3.02 0.98 0.93
N ALA A 221 -3.54 1.84 0.05
CA ALA A 221 -2.89 3.10 -0.30
C ALA A 221 -2.81 4.05 0.90
N GLU A 222 -3.89 4.19 1.70
CA GLU A 222 -3.89 5.00 2.93
C GLU A 222 -2.82 4.50 3.93
N ALA A 223 -2.73 3.19 4.12
CA ALA A 223 -1.74 2.57 5.01
C ALA A 223 -0.29 2.78 4.52
N LEU A 224 -0.06 2.57 3.21
CA LEU A 224 1.27 2.77 2.61
C LEU A 224 1.71 4.23 2.70
N MET A 225 0.81 5.19 2.46
CA MET A 225 1.14 6.61 2.58
C MET A 225 1.44 7.04 4.02
N ALA A 226 0.80 6.43 5.03
CA ALA A 226 1.16 6.63 6.43
C ALA A 226 2.57 6.11 6.75
N ALA A 227 2.95 4.96 6.18
CA ALA A 227 4.26 4.31 6.36
C ALA A 227 5.39 4.95 5.52
N ARG A 228 5.03 5.65 4.43
CA ARG A 228 5.94 6.10 3.39
C ARG A 228 7.08 6.97 3.95
N GLY A 229 8.32 6.53 3.70
CA GLY A 229 9.54 7.21 4.15
C GLY A 229 9.84 7.08 5.64
N LYS A 230 9.14 6.21 6.40
CA LYS A 230 9.23 6.18 7.87
C LYS A 230 9.48 4.78 8.43
N ILE A 231 8.94 3.73 7.83
CA ILE A 231 8.99 2.35 8.34
C ILE A 231 8.90 1.37 7.19
N TYR A 232 9.59 0.22 7.27
CA TYR A 232 9.49 -0.85 6.28
C TYR A 232 8.17 -1.61 6.43
N VAL A 233 7.66 -2.13 5.32
CA VAL A 233 6.35 -2.81 5.29
C VAL A 233 6.50 -4.24 4.77
N ASP A 234 6.09 -5.19 5.59
CA ASP A 234 5.83 -6.56 5.20
C ASP A 234 4.36 -6.69 4.83
N ILE A 235 4.08 -7.08 3.59
CA ILE A 235 2.72 -7.22 3.07
C ILE A 235 2.36 -8.69 3.02
N ASP A 236 1.54 -9.14 4.00
CA ASP A 236 0.95 -10.49 3.98
C ASP A 236 -0.33 -10.49 3.16
N MET A 237 -0.21 -11.01 1.94
CA MET A 237 -1.32 -11.04 0.98
C MET A 237 -2.26 -12.20 1.27
N LYS A 238 -3.47 -11.91 1.75
CA LYS A 238 -4.55 -12.90 1.95
C LYS A 238 -5.34 -13.19 0.66
N ILE A 239 -4.81 -12.73 -0.48
CA ILE A 239 -5.38 -12.85 -1.82
C ILE A 239 -4.30 -13.31 -2.80
N SER A 240 -4.71 -13.82 -3.96
CA SER A 240 -3.80 -14.26 -5.04
C SER A 240 -3.63 -13.24 -6.17
N ASP A 241 -4.22 -12.04 -6.06
CA ASP A 241 -4.03 -10.96 -7.04
C ASP A 241 -2.81 -10.11 -6.70
N TYR A 242 -1.64 -10.67 -6.96
CA TYR A 242 -0.34 -10.00 -6.75
C TYR A 242 -0.19 -8.75 -7.59
N ARG A 243 -0.85 -8.68 -8.76
CA ARG A 243 -0.73 -7.54 -9.66
C ARG A 243 -1.39 -6.29 -9.10
N SER A 244 -2.58 -6.42 -8.54
CA SER A 244 -3.28 -5.29 -7.91
C SER A 244 -2.50 -4.75 -6.72
N VAL A 245 -1.98 -5.62 -5.84
CA VAL A 245 -1.13 -5.19 -4.72
C VAL A 245 0.15 -4.50 -5.22
N TYR A 246 0.85 -5.10 -6.19
CA TYR A 246 2.04 -4.49 -6.80
C TYR A 246 1.75 -3.09 -7.39
N ASN A 247 0.62 -2.94 -8.08
CA ASN A 247 0.25 -1.67 -8.71
C ASN A 247 0.08 -0.56 -7.67
N ILE A 248 -0.62 -0.83 -6.56
CA ILE A 248 -0.80 0.14 -5.47
C ILE A 248 0.54 0.48 -4.80
N VAL A 249 1.38 -0.52 -4.49
CA VAL A 249 2.71 -0.28 -3.91
C VAL A 249 3.57 0.59 -4.83
N LYS A 250 3.55 0.31 -6.14
CA LYS A 250 4.24 1.11 -7.15
C LYS A 250 3.69 2.52 -7.26
N GLN A 251 2.36 2.66 -7.28
CA GLN A 251 1.67 3.95 -7.35
C GLN A 251 1.97 4.83 -6.13
N CYS A 252 2.11 4.21 -4.95
CA CYS A 252 2.57 4.88 -3.73
C CYS A 252 4.10 5.14 -3.71
N GLY A 253 4.86 4.72 -4.73
CA GLY A 253 6.32 4.90 -4.80
C GLY A 253 7.05 4.20 -3.67
N MET A 254 6.69 2.96 -3.33
CA MET A 254 7.19 2.25 -2.15
C MET A 254 7.77 0.86 -2.46
N LEU A 255 8.10 0.54 -3.71
CA LEU A 255 8.64 -0.78 -4.07
C LEU A 255 9.92 -1.13 -3.32
N SER A 256 10.78 -0.16 -3.04
CA SER A 256 12.02 -0.36 -2.28
C SER A 256 11.79 -0.55 -0.78
N GLN A 257 10.66 -0.10 -0.25
CA GLN A 257 10.30 -0.06 1.17
C GLN A 257 9.37 -1.21 1.58
N CYS A 258 8.76 -1.89 0.61
CA CYS A 258 7.86 -3.01 0.84
C CYS A 258 8.51 -4.34 0.48
N MET A 259 8.16 -5.38 1.22
CA MET A 259 8.42 -6.77 0.87
C MET A 259 7.08 -7.52 0.77
N PHE A 260 7.04 -8.51 -0.13
CA PHE A 260 5.82 -9.23 -0.47
C PHE A 260 5.93 -10.66 0.06
N THR A 261 5.16 -10.97 1.09
CA THR A 261 5.13 -12.32 1.68
C THR A 261 4.56 -13.32 0.69
N VAL A 262 5.29 -14.42 0.50
CA VAL A 262 4.89 -15.54 -0.36
C VAL A 262 5.12 -16.87 0.35
N TYR A 263 4.21 -17.81 0.13
CA TYR A 263 4.25 -19.13 0.77
C TYR A 263 4.72 -20.23 -0.18
N GLU A 264 4.53 -20.03 -1.48
CA GLU A 264 4.80 -21.00 -2.51
C GLU A 264 5.74 -20.43 -3.60
N LEU A 265 6.54 -21.29 -4.23
CA LEU A 265 7.40 -20.90 -5.36
C LEU A 265 6.60 -20.30 -6.53
N GLN A 266 5.36 -20.77 -6.72
CA GLN A 266 4.49 -20.22 -7.77
C GLN A 266 4.11 -18.77 -7.50
N ASP A 267 3.89 -18.40 -6.25
CA ASP A 267 3.56 -17.03 -5.85
C ASP A 267 4.73 -16.08 -6.11
N ALA A 268 5.94 -16.50 -5.72
CA ALA A 268 7.15 -15.77 -6.04
C ALA A 268 7.34 -15.61 -7.56
N SER A 269 7.10 -16.69 -8.33
CA SER A 269 7.15 -16.65 -9.80
C SER A 269 6.13 -15.68 -10.38
N ASN A 270 4.91 -15.63 -9.85
CA ASN A 270 3.87 -14.72 -10.29
C ASN A 270 4.30 -13.25 -10.08
N LEU A 271 4.83 -12.92 -8.92
CA LEU A 271 5.37 -11.58 -8.61
C LEU A 271 6.56 -11.21 -9.52
N LEU A 272 7.54 -12.10 -9.67
CA LEU A 272 8.73 -11.85 -10.50
C LEU A 272 8.41 -11.73 -12.00
N ASN A 273 7.29 -12.30 -12.45
CA ASN A 273 6.78 -12.09 -13.81
C ASN A 273 6.16 -10.70 -14.00
N ILE A 274 5.75 -10.03 -12.92
CA ILE A 274 5.27 -8.65 -12.97
C ILE A 274 6.47 -7.70 -12.96
N ASP A 275 7.36 -7.86 -11.99
CA ASP A 275 8.57 -7.06 -11.84
C ASP A 275 9.67 -7.87 -11.14
N LYS A 276 10.83 -7.98 -11.78
CA LYS A 276 11.98 -8.75 -11.25
C LYS A 276 12.71 -8.05 -10.09
N THR A 277 12.36 -6.81 -9.80
CA THR A 277 13.02 -5.99 -8.78
C THR A 277 12.28 -5.96 -7.44
N VAL A 278 11.09 -6.59 -7.35
CA VAL A 278 10.32 -6.65 -6.10
C VAL A 278 11.08 -7.41 -5.01
N ASN A 279 10.93 -6.97 -3.78
CA ASN A 279 11.45 -7.68 -2.63
C ASN A 279 10.53 -8.86 -2.30
N VAL A 280 10.80 -10.02 -2.88
CA VAL A 280 10.10 -11.27 -2.54
C VAL A 280 10.49 -11.67 -1.13
N PHE A 281 9.50 -11.97 -0.29
CA PHE A 281 9.69 -12.37 1.10
C PHE A 281 9.07 -13.76 1.34
N PRO A 282 9.84 -14.85 1.12
CA PRO A 282 9.33 -16.19 1.23
C PRO A 282 9.28 -16.69 2.68
N VAL A 283 8.23 -17.46 2.98
CA VAL A 283 8.14 -18.26 4.21
C VAL A 283 8.73 -19.65 3.95
N VAL A 284 9.77 -20.00 4.70
CA VAL A 284 10.53 -21.25 4.54
C VAL A 284 10.22 -22.22 5.69
N TYR A 285 9.86 -23.45 5.35
CA TYR A 285 9.59 -24.54 6.28
C TYR A 285 10.69 -25.59 6.25
N THR A 286 11.31 -25.80 5.09
CA THR A 286 12.29 -26.87 4.83
C THR A 286 13.52 -26.36 4.09
N MET A 287 14.56 -27.20 4.03
CA MET A 287 15.74 -26.94 3.21
C MET A 287 15.38 -26.84 1.72
N ASP A 288 14.44 -27.68 1.26
CA ASP A 288 14.02 -27.71 -0.14
C ASP A 288 13.29 -26.41 -0.53
N ASP A 289 12.51 -25.83 0.39
CA ASP A 289 11.89 -24.51 0.17
C ASP A 289 12.97 -23.42 0.00
N LEU A 290 13.96 -23.38 0.92
CA LEU A 290 15.05 -22.43 0.82
C LEU A 290 15.79 -22.54 -0.51
N ASP A 291 16.11 -23.79 -0.93
CA ASP A 291 16.80 -24.05 -2.20
C ASP A 291 15.98 -23.62 -3.41
N GLY A 292 14.67 -23.88 -3.36
CA GLY A 292 13.74 -23.48 -4.39
C GLY A 292 13.70 -21.96 -4.55
N PHE A 293 13.52 -21.22 -3.47
CA PHE A 293 13.51 -19.74 -3.51
C PHE A 293 14.85 -19.15 -3.89
N MET A 294 15.97 -19.67 -3.38
CA MET A 294 17.32 -19.24 -3.79
C MET A 294 17.58 -19.45 -5.28
N SER A 295 16.98 -20.48 -5.88
CA SER A 295 17.12 -20.76 -7.31
C SER A 295 16.23 -19.85 -8.16
N LEU A 296 15.10 -19.39 -7.62
CA LEU A 296 14.10 -18.59 -8.34
C LEU A 296 14.37 -17.09 -8.25
N VAL A 297 14.81 -16.61 -7.08
CA VAL A 297 14.99 -15.17 -6.77
C VAL A 297 16.45 -14.80 -6.87
N ASP A 298 16.83 -14.01 -7.88
CA ASP A 298 18.25 -13.66 -8.19
C ASP A 298 18.99 -13.01 -7.00
N LYS A 299 18.30 -12.21 -6.20
CA LYS A 299 18.86 -11.52 -5.03
C LYS A 299 17.92 -11.65 -3.82
N LEU A 300 17.78 -12.87 -3.35
CA LEU A 300 16.99 -13.12 -2.14
C LEU A 300 17.69 -12.48 -0.94
N ALA A 301 17.09 -11.42 -0.39
CA ALA A 301 17.70 -10.63 0.69
C ALA A 301 17.32 -11.14 2.07
N ILE A 302 16.11 -11.68 2.22
CA ILE A 302 15.53 -12.07 3.50
C ILE A 302 14.54 -13.21 3.31
N VAL A 303 14.45 -14.10 4.29
CA VAL A 303 13.41 -15.15 4.37
C VAL A 303 12.82 -15.21 5.76
N GLN A 304 11.53 -15.52 5.84
CA GLN A 304 10.89 -15.85 7.10
C GLN A 304 11.06 -17.35 7.37
N PHE A 305 11.74 -17.69 8.44
CA PHE A 305 11.84 -19.09 8.90
C PHE A 305 10.63 -19.40 9.77
N ASN A 306 9.80 -20.34 9.31
CA ASN A 306 8.80 -20.96 10.18
C ASN A 306 9.50 -21.67 11.34
N SER A 307 8.82 -21.84 12.48
CA SER A 307 9.41 -22.47 13.68
C SER A 307 9.97 -23.87 13.43
N GLU A 308 9.47 -24.59 12.43
CA GLU A 308 9.98 -25.91 12.02
C GLU A 308 11.32 -25.80 11.28
N ALA A 309 11.58 -24.68 10.63
CA ALA A 309 12.82 -24.38 9.93
C ALA A 309 13.90 -23.74 10.83
N TRP A 310 13.66 -23.57 12.12
CA TRP A 310 14.67 -23.06 13.07
C TRP A 310 15.70 -24.15 13.38
N LYS A 311 16.45 -24.57 12.35
CA LYS A 311 17.48 -25.57 12.37
C LYS A 311 18.80 -24.97 11.89
N ASN A 312 19.90 -25.33 12.53
CA ASN A 312 21.22 -24.74 12.26
C ASN A 312 21.62 -24.87 10.79
N ASP A 313 21.39 -26.00 10.16
CA ASP A 313 21.78 -26.27 8.78
C ASP A 313 21.06 -25.39 7.76
N ILE A 314 19.75 -25.14 7.95
CA ILE A 314 18.95 -24.24 7.10
C ILE A 314 19.41 -22.79 7.26
N LEU A 315 19.58 -22.37 8.52
CA LEU A 315 19.99 -21.02 8.86
C LEU A 315 21.44 -20.72 8.41
N GLU A 316 22.38 -21.64 8.64
CA GLU A 316 23.76 -21.52 8.16
C GLU A 316 23.83 -21.38 6.64
N LYS A 317 22.99 -22.14 5.93
CA LYS A 317 22.92 -22.04 4.47
C LYS A 317 22.40 -20.67 4.02
N ALA A 318 21.34 -20.15 4.61
CA ALA A 318 20.82 -18.83 4.30
C ALA A 318 21.88 -17.75 4.57
N TYR A 319 22.46 -17.75 5.77
CA TYR A 319 23.45 -16.73 6.16
C TYR A 319 24.74 -16.78 5.36
N SER A 320 25.21 -17.98 5.00
CA SER A 320 26.41 -18.13 4.13
C SER A 320 26.17 -17.61 2.71
N ASN A 321 24.91 -17.46 2.30
CA ASN A 321 24.49 -16.86 1.05
C ASN A 321 24.07 -15.37 1.19
N GLY A 322 24.28 -14.77 2.37
CA GLY A 322 23.97 -13.36 2.63
C GLY A 322 22.48 -13.07 2.82
N ILE A 323 21.66 -14.11 3.05
CA ILE A 323 20.22 -14.00 3.25
C ILE A 323 19.95 -13.74 4.74
N ALA A 324 19.20 -12.69 5.06
CA ALA A 324 18.81 -12.37 6.42
C ALA A 324 17.67 -13.29 6.93
N GLY A 325 17.64 -13.54 8.24
CA GLY A 325 16.62 -14.34 8.88
C GLY A 325 15.56 -13.50 9.55
N PHE A 326 14.30 -13.69 9.15
CA PHE A 326 13.12 -13.15 9.80
C PHE A 326 12.41 -14.27 10.59
N MET A 327 12.00 -14.00 11.81
CA MET A 327 11.40 -15.01 12.68
C MET A 327 10.25 -14.43 13.50
N ASN A 328 9.15 -15.18 13.59
CA ASN A 328 8.03 -14.85 14.46
C ASN A 328 8.33 -15.28 15.90
N VAL A 329 8.50 -14.31 16.78
CA VAL A 329 8.84 -14.56 18.18
C VAL A 329 7.67 -14.31 19.14
N TYR A 330 6.44 -14.09 18.59
CA TYR A 330 5.29 -13.95 19.47
C TYR A 330 5.03 -15.22 20.27
N VAL A 331 4.56 -15.02 21.48
CA VAL A 331 4.15 -16.08 22.37
C VAL A 331 2.72 -16.47 21.97
N ASN A 332 2.51 -17.74 21.64
CA ASN A 332 1.20 -18.23 21.27
C ASN A 332 0.18 -17.91 22.39
N ASP A 333 -0.95 -17.38 21.98
CA ASP A 333 -2.28 -17.42 22.57
C ASP A 333 -2.49 -16.88 24.00
N ASP A 334 -1.46 -16.58 24.76
CA ASP A 334 -1.62 -15.97 26.07
C ASP A 334 -1.13 -14.54 26.04
N ASP A 335 -2.01 -13.61 26.38
CA ASP A 335 -1.81 -12.17 26.60
C ASP A 335 -0.73 -11.80 27.62
N THR A 336 0.19 -12.72 27.91
CA THR A 336 1.29 -12.45 28.82
C THR A 336 2.39 -11.67 28.10
N PRO A 337 2.65 -10.44 28.53
CA PRO A 337 3.80 -9.69 28.04
C PRO A 337 5.08 -10.51 28.23
N TYR A 338 6.08 -10.27 27.40
CA TYR A 338 7.40 -10.93 27.41
C TYR A 338 8.12 -10.96 28.78
N THR A 339 7.48 -10.63 29.86
CA THR A 339 8.08 -10.44 31.17
C THR A 339 8.81 -11.66 31.72
N ASP A 340 8.47 -12.90 31.28
CA ASP A 340 9.06 -14.09 31.87
C ASP A 340 9.54 -15.18 30.88
N ASN A 341 9.39 -15.03 29.56
CA ASN A 341 9.80 -16.09 28.65
C ASN A 341 10.44 -15.62 27.35
N TYR A 342 11.58 -14.96 27.45
CA TYR A 342 12.42 -14.62 26.30
C TYR A 342 13.04 -15.85 25.60
N GLN A 343 12.61 -17.06 25.84
CA GLN A 343 13.22 -18.25 25.25
C GLN A 343 13.21 -18.23 23.73
N LYS A 344 12.08 -17.82 23.11
CA LYS A 344 12.02 -17.67 21.64
C LYS A 344 12.95 -16.56 21.16
N VAL A 345 12.99 -15.43 21.85
CA VAL A 345 13.86 -14.30 21.52
C VAL A 345 15.33 -14.68 21.70
N ASN A 346 15.70 -15.34 22.80
CA ASN A 346 17.05 -15.83 23.03
C ASN A 346 17.47 -16.86 21.97
N ARG A 347 16.53 -17.74 21.58
CA ARG A 347 16.76 -18.68 20.48
C ARG A 347 16.94 -17.94 19.15
N PHE A 348 16.09 -16.94 18.83
CA PHE A 348 16.25 -16.07 17.66
C PHE A 348 17.67 -15.47 17.61
N VAL A 349 18.12 -14.84 18.72
CA VAL A 349 19.45 -14.26 18.84
C VAL A 349 20.54 -15.30 18.66
N SER A 350 20.43 -16.47 19.35
CA SER A 350 21.42 -17.54 19.27
C SER A 350 21.54 -18.18 17.89
N LEU A 351 20.48 -18.11 17.09
CA LEU A 351 20.44 -18.59 15.72
C LEU A 351 20.86 -17.53 14.68
N GLY A 352 21.21 -16.32 15.12
CA GLY A 352 21.64 -15.24 14.23
C GLY A 352 20.50 -14.57 13.47
N GLY A 353 19.26 -14.58 14.01
CA GLY A 353 18.13 -13.88 13.42
C GLY A 353 18.41 -12.40 13.25
N THR A 354 17.81 -11.79 12.24
CA THR A 354 17.99 -10.37 11.90
C THR A 354 16.75 -9.55 12.25
N VAL A 355 15.56 -10.00 11.85
CA VAL A 355 14.29 -9.33 12.10
C VAL A 355 13.38 -10.24 12.94
N ALA A 356 12.85 -9.72 14.02
CA ALA A 356 11.92 -10.44 14.90
C ALA A 356 10.54 -9.81 14.87
N GLN A 357 9.52 -10.57 14.45
CA GLN A 357 8.12 -10.14 14.45
C GLN A 357 7.44 -10.48 15.76
N THR A 358 6.66 -9.52 16.30
CA THR A 358 6.03 -9.63 17.62
C THR A 358 4.78 -8.77 17.74
N ASP A 359 3.91 -9.13 18.69
CA ASP A 359 2.78 -8.32 19.16
C ASP A 359 3.21 -7.25 20.18
N PHE A 360 4.43 -7.34 20.72
CA PHE A 360 4.98 -6.44 21.74
C PHE A 360 6.27 -5.77 21.23
N PRO A 361 6.18 -4.93 20.20
CA PRO A 361 7.37 -4.45 19.49
C PRO A 361 8.25 -3.53 20.34
N VAL A 362 7.67 -2.73 21.21
CA VAL A 362 8.43 -1.79 22.07
C VAL A 362 9.23 -2.55 23.15
N GLU A 363 8.60 -3.50 23.81
CA GLU A 363 9.24 -4.35 24.81
C GLU A 363 10.37 -5.19 24.22
N LEU A 364 10.11 -5.78 23.04
CA LEU A 364 11.13 -6.54 22.32
C LEU A 364 12.32 -5.67 21.92
N LYS A 365 12.06 -4.47 21.39
CA LYS A 365 13.11 -3.52 21.01
C LYS A 365 14.00 -3.15 22.20
N ILE A 366 13.39 -2.81 23.33
CA ILE A 366 14.14 -2.50 24.58
C ILE A 366 15.02 -3.69 25.00
N TYR A 367 14.48 -4.91 24.93
CA TYR A 367 15.23 -6.11 25.26
C TYR A 367 16.42 -6.34 24.35
N LEU A 368 16.22 -6.28 23.03
CA LEU A 368 17.28 -6.47 22.03
C LEU A 368 18.35 -5.38 22.07
N ASP A 369 17.96 -4.14 22.34
CA ASP A 369 18.91 -3.03 22.50
C ASP A 369 19.79 -3.17 23.74
N ASN A 370 19.30 -3.81 24.79
CA ASN A 370 20.09 -4.11 25.98
C ASN A 370 21.10 -5.25 25.74
N LEU A 371 20.78 -6.22 24.87
CA LEU A 371 21.73 -7.29 24.48
C LEU A 371 22.92 -6.78 23.67
N LYS A 372 22.81 -5.64 22.98
CA LYS A 372 23.90 -5.03 22.20
C LYS A 372 24.93 -4.28 23.04
N ARG A 373 24.66 -4.06 24.33
CA ARG A 373 25.48 -3.26 25.24
C ARG A 373 26.46 -4.09 26.05
N ASP A 374 26.38 -5.41 25.99
CA ASP A 374 27.30 -6.36 26.58
C ASP A 374 28.32 -6.87 25.56
#